data_3574295fc984c06c5076d1aedee35fe8
#
_entry.id   3574295fc984c06c5076d1aedee35fe8
#
_cell.length_a   1.000
_cell.length_b   1.000
_cell.length_c   1.000
_cell.angle_alpha   90.00
_cell.angle_beta   90.00
_cell.angle_gamma   90.00
#
_symmetry.space_group_name_H-M   'P 1'
#
loop_
_entity.id
_entity.type
_entity.pdbx_description
1 polymer ?
#
loop_
_entity_poly.entity_id
_entity_poly.type
_entity_poly.pdbx_seq_one_letter_code
_entity_poly.pdbx_strand_id
1 'polypeptide(L)'
;MPKLDINNASASDYTNISDFDYTINPLHTDGATGQKEYEYVNTSFQKWWGYFNSVAELKSALLMKAIWTVGKGYTADPRTTVILDNIRGFGKDTFKSILFNLEVTKRISGDAYAEIIIDKETGELINLKPLDPSSIVIIVDEKGMLKRYEQRTKLGNMTRVKVFQPNEIFHLCHNRLADQIHGISDIKALEKILLAEAESFDDVKKIMHRQARPMILWKLKTDDQTTISNFIGKIEQARKYGEDMFIPDDEDAISHEIVEVNVSQIIMEWRNNIRNKYYQAVGL
;
A
#
# COMPACT_ATOMS: atom_id res chain seq x y z
N MET A 1 26.95 -29.50 -33.56
CA MET A 1 26.22 -28.34 -32.98
C MET A 1 24.76 -28.73 -32.84
N PRO A 2 24.20 -28.75 -31.65
CA PRO A 2 22.77 -29.00 -31.50
C PRO A 2 22.02 -27.80 -32.07
N LYS A 3 21.12 -28.04 -33.02
CA LYS A 3 20.19 -27.01 -33.51
C LYS A 3 19.25 -26.62 -32.39
N LEU A 4 19.32 -25.36 -32.00
CA LEU A 4 18.31 -24.76 -31.13
C LEU A 4 16.97 -24.76 -31.89
N ASP A 5 16.02 -25.53 -31.41
CA ASP A 5 14.67 -25.59 -31.93
C ASP A 5 13.88 -24.42 -31.36
N ILE A 6 13.74 -23.35 -32.15
CA ILE A 6 13.06 -22.09 -31.75
C ILE A 6 11.52 -22.25 -31.78
N ASN A 7 11.02 -23.42 -32.24
CA ASN A 7 9.59 -23.65 -32.39
C ASN A 7 8.82 -23.83 -31.07
N ASN A 8 9.49 -23.89 -29.92
CA ASN A 8 8.88 -23.99 -28.58
C ASN A 8 8.98 -22.71 -27.73
N ALA A 9 9.25 -21.56 -28.35
CA ALA A 9 9.08 -20.29 -27.65
C ALA A 9 7.58 -20.00 -27.57
N SER A 10 6.93 -20.45 -26.51
CA SER A 10 5.58 -19.95 -26.17
C SER A 10 5.74 -18.50 -25.74
N ALA A 11 5.16 -17.57 -26.49
CA ALA A 11 4.91 -16.24 -25.99
C ALA A 11 4.09 -16.39 -24.70
N SER A 12 4.63 -15.96 -23.57
CA SER A 12 3.84 -15.83 -22.35
C SER A 12 2.72 -14.86 -22.65
N ASP A 13 1.51 -15.35 -22.56
CA ASP A 13 0.30 -14.58 -22.83
C ASP A 13 0.18 -13.50 -21.76
N TYR A 14 0.52 -12.25 -22.12
CA TYR A 14 0.34 -11.07 -21.26
C TYR A 14 -1.13 -10.62 -21.18
N THR A 15 -2.07 -11.45 -21.63
CA THR A 15 -3.50 -11.15 -21.57
C THR A 15 -4.12 -11.34 -20.18
N ASN A 16 -3.39 -11.87 -19.21
CA ASN A 16 -3.81 -11.83 -17.81
C ASN A 16 -3.56 -10.44 -17.17
N ILE A 17 -4.11 -9.41 -17.80
CA ILE A 17 -4.54 -8.23 -17.04
C ILE A 17 -5.68 -8.77 -16.21
N SER A 18 -5.37 -9.07 -14.94
CA SER A 18 -6.36 -9.52 -13.97
C SER A 18 -7.58 -8.62 -14.08
N ASP A 19 -8.71 -9.20 -14.46
CA ASP A 19 -9.98 -8.54 -14.39
C ASP A 19 -10.10 -7.91 -13.00
N PHE A 20 -10.32 -6.60 -12.97
CA PHE A 20 -10.59 -5.94 -11.72
C PHE A 20 -11.94 -6.44 -11.25
N ASP A 21 -11.93 -7.47 -10.43
CA ASP A 21 -13.14 -7.89 -9.74
C ASP A 21 -13.48 -6.84 -8.69
N TYR A 22 -14.34 -5.90 -9.07
CA TYR A 22 -14.89 -4.87 -8.20
C TYR A 22 -16.06 -5.37 -7.38
N THR A 23 -16.37 -6.66 -7.45
CA THR A 23 -17.49 -7.23 -6.71
C THR A 23 -17.11 -7.37 -5.25
N ILE A 24 -17.65 -6.46 -4.43
CA ILE A 24 -17.73 -6.67 -2.99
C ILE A 24 -18.87 -7.66 -2.80
N ASN A 25 -18.57 -8.95 -2.67
CA ASN A 25 -19.57 -9.94 -2.35
C ASN A 25 -19.97 -9.78 -0.87
N PRO A 26 -21.20 -9.37 -0.57
CA PRO A 26 -21.66 -9.41 0.81
C PRO A 26 -21.73 -10.86 1.27
N LEU A 27 -21.19 -11.13 2.46
CA LEU A 27 -21.37 -12.43 3.10
C LEU A 27 -22.84 -12.50 3.57
N HIS A 28 -23.60 -13.41 2.96
CA HIS A 28 -24.98 -13.66 3.38
C HIS A 28 -24.99 -14.51 4.65
N THR A 29 -25.64 -14.03 5.70
CA THR A 29 -25.94 -14.83 6.87
C THR A 29 -27.45 -15.00 6.98
N ASP A 30 -27.92 -16.26 7.10
CA ASP A 30 -29.28 -16.52 7.51
C ASP A 30 -29.39 -16.26 9.02
N GLY A 31 -30.10 -15.21 9.40
CA GLY A 31 -30.41 -14.97 10.81
C GLY A 31 -31.27 -16.09 11.38
N ALA A 32 -31.15 -16.36 12.70
CA ALA A 32 -31.87 -17.43 13.40
C ALA A 32 -33.41 -17.34 13.31
N THR A 33 -33.95 -16.29 12.71
CA THR A 33 -35.38 -16.00 12.55
C THR A 33 -35.84 -15.92 11.11
N GLY A 34 -35.02 -16.40 10.12
CA GLY A 34 -35.32 -16.31 8.69
C GLY A 34 -35.23 -14.89 8.10
N GLN A 35 -34.79 -13.93 8.86
CA GLN A 35 -34.45 -12.60 8.35
C GLN A 35 -33.07 -12.66 7.72
N LYS A 36 -33.00 -12.41 6.42
CA LYS A 36 -31.72 -12.28 5.71
C LYS A 36 -31.02 -11.00 6.17
N GLU A 37 -29.86 -11.16 6.78
CA GLU A 37 -28.97 -10.07 7.14
C GLU A 37 -27.73 -10.16 6.25
N TYR A 38 -27.23 -9.00 5.79
CA TYR A 38 -26.03 -8.91 5.00
C TYR A 38 -24.92 -8.32 5.86
N GLU A 39 -23.76 -8.98 5.83
CA GLU A 39 -22.58 -8.56 6.57
C GLU A 39 -21.59 -7.89 5.60
N TYR A 40 -21.11 -6.71 5.97
CA TYR A 40 -20.10 -5.98 5.24
C TYR A 40 -18.86 -5.84 6.12
N VAL A 41 -17.75 -6.47 5.69
CA VAL A 41 -16.47 -6.48 6.40
C VAL A 41 -15.43 -5.73 5.58
N ASN A 42 -14.72 -4.80 6.20
CA ASN A 42 -13.59 -4.13 5.55
C ASN A 42 -12.33 -5.01 5.67
N THR A 43 -12.13 -5.92 4.73
CA THR A 43 -10.98 -6.83 4.67
C THR A 43 -9.70 -6.15 4.16
N SER A 44 -9.83 -5.01 3.50
CA SER A 44 -8.72 -4.34 2.82
C SER A 44 -7.93 -3.38 3.72
N PHE A 45 -8.43 -3.05 4.92
CA PHE A 45 -7.79 -2.08 5.81
C PHE A 45 -6.34 -2.43 6.13
N GLN A 46 -6.04 -3.69 6.46
CA GLN A 46 -4.68 -4.14 6.80
C GLN A 46 -3.70 -3.90 5.64
N LYS A 47 -4.14 -4.16 4.41
CA LYS A 47 -3.38 -3.93 3.19
C LYS A 47 -3.07 -2.43 3.01
N TRP A 48 -4.09 -1.58 3.10
CA TRP A 48 -3.94 -0.13 2.96
C TRP A 48 -3.10 0.48 4.07
N TRP A 49 -3.24 -0.03 5.29
CA TRP A 49 -2.40 0.35 6.42
C TRP A 49 -0.93 -0.01 6.19
N GLY A 50 -0.67 -1.16 5.56
CA GLY A 50 0.68 -1.56 5.13
C GLY A 50 1.29 -0.56 4.15
N TYR A 51 0.57 -0.17 3.09
CA TYR A 51 1.03 0.87 2.15
C TYR A 51 1.28 2.21 2.83
N PHE A 52 0.36 2.66 3.68
CA PHE A 52 0.52 3.92 4.42
C PHE A 52 1.79 3.96 5.27
N ASN A 53 2.19 2.85 5.87
CA ASN A 53 3.40 2.80 6.70
C ASN A 53 4.69 2.57 5.90
N SER A 54 4.61 1.92 4.75
CA SER A 54 5.79 1.58 3.94
C SER A 54 6.16 2.65 2.92
N VAL A 55 5.20 3.43 2.42
CA VAL A 55 5.42 4.46 1.38
C VAL A 55 5.41 5.85 2.01
N ALA A 56 6.59 6.47 2.13
CA ALA A 56 6.77 7.74 2.83
C ALA A 56 6.01 8.90 2.18
N GLU A 57 5.98 8.95 0.84
CA GLU A 57 5.28 9.96 0.07
C GLU A 57 3.77 9.87 0.29
N LEU A 58 3.22 8.65 0.28
CA LEU A 58 1.80 8.40 0.54
C LEU A 58 1.41 8.85 1.95
N LYS A 59 2.23 8.50 2.94
CA LYS A 59 2.03 8.91 4.33
C LYS A 59 1.98 10.43 4.45
N SER A 60 2.98 11.10 3.89
CA SER A 60 3.06 12.56 3.92
C SER A 60 1.87 13.24 3.24
N ALA A 61 1.45 12.72 2.09
CA ALA A 61 0.31 13.23 1.33
C ALA A 61 -1.01 13.12 2.10
N LEU A 62 -1.30 11.95 2.67
CA LEU A 62 -2.53 11.73 3.44
C LEU A 62 -2.56 12.53 4.75
N LEU A 63 -1.42 12.64 5.44
CA LEU A 63 -1.29 13.48 6.62
C LEU A 63 -1.50 14.96 6.29
N MET A 64 -0.95 15.45 5.17
CA MET A 64 -1.15 16.83 4.72
C MET A 64 -2.62 17.13 4.44
N LYS A 65 -3.32 16.22 3.74
CA LYS A 65 -4.78 16.34 3.53
C LYS A 65 -5.56 16.39 4.84
N ALA A 66 -5.18 15.57 5.81
CA ALA A 66 -5.81 15.59 7.13
C ALA A 66 -5.53 16.89 7.89
N ILE A 67 -4.32 17.44 7.77
CA ILE A 67 -3.97 18.77 8.33
C ILE A 67 -4.83 19.86 7.70
N TRP A 68 -5.02 19.83 6.39
CA TRP A 68 -5.88 20.83 5.72
C TRP A 68 -7.33 20.73 6.14
N THR A 69 -7.82 19.52 6.42
CA THR A 69 -9.21 19.30 6.82
C THR A 69 -9.45 19.68 8.28
N VAL A 70 -8.59 19.22 9.20
CA VAL A 70 -8.79 19.32 10.66
C VAL A 70 -7.80 20.25 11.35
N GLY A 71 -6.80 20.77 10.64
CA GLY A 71 -5.67 21.50 11.22
C GLY A 71 -6.06 22.74 12.04
N LYS A 72 -7.11 23.46 11.67
CA LYS A 72 -7.65 24.58 12.44
C LYS A 72 -8.50 24.15 13.65
N GLY A 73 -8.81 22.85 13.79
CA GLY A 73 -9.70 22.32 14.81
C GLY A 73 -11.17 22.42 14.40
N TYR A 74 -12.02 22.72 15.34
CA TYR A 74 -13.48 22.82 15.18
C TYR A 74 -14.00 24.13 15.74
N THR A 75 -15.20 24.50 15.32
CA THR A 75 -15.94 25.65 15.87
C THR A 75 -17.30 25.14 16.33
N ALA A 76 -17.65 25.42 17.58
CA ALA A 76 -18.94 25.08 18.17
C ALA A 76 -19.42 26.21 19.08
N ASP A 77 -20.67 26.12 19.52
CA ASP A 77 -21.19 27.00 20.54
C ASP A 77 -20.48 26.78 21.90
N PRO A 78 -20.48 27.74 22.82
CA PRO A 78 -19.72 27.66 24.07
C PRO A 78 -20.04 26.42 24.92
N ARG A 79 -21.31 26.00 24.98
CA ARG A 79 -21.74 24.83 25.73
C ARG A 79 -21.19 23.54 25.13
N THR A 80 -21.32 23.37 23.83
CA THR A 80 -20.81 22.22 23.10
C THR A 80 -19.27 22.18 23.17
N THR A 81 -18.58 23.33 23.09
CA THR A 81 -17.13 23.40 23.22
C THR A 81 -16.64 22.83 24.52
N VAL A 82 -17.29 23.16 25.67
CA VAL A 82 -16.93 22.62 26.98
C VAL A 82 -17.07 21.10 27.03
N ILE A 83 -18.12 20.55 26.42
CA ILE A 83 -18.34 19.09 26.35
C ILE A 83 -17.24 18.43 25.50
N LEU A 84 -16.94 18.97 24.33
CA LEU A 84 -15.94 18.43 23.43
C LEU A 84 -14.50 18.54 23.98
N ASP A 85 -14.20 19.60 24.73
CA ASP A 85 -12.89 19.80 25.37
C ASP A 85 -12.66 18.81 26.54
N ASN A 86 -13.71 18.21 27.07
CA ASN A 86 -13.61 17.19 28.10
C ASN A 86 -13.32 15.77 27.54
N ILE A 87 -13.45 15.57 26.23
CA ILE A 87 -13.17 14.28 25.60
C ILE A 87 -11.67 13.97 25.70
N ARG A 88 -11.34 12.74 26.13
CA ARG A 88 -9.97 12.28 26.36
C ARG A 88 -9.58 11.01 25.55
N GLY A 89 -10.48 10.45 24.75
CA GLY A 89 -10.23 9.25 23.94
C GLY A 89 -9.70 8.11 24.78
N PHE A 90 -8.44 7.74 24.59
CA PHE A 90 -7.73 6.73 25.38
C PHE A 90 -7.14 7.27 26.68
N GLY A 91 -7.48 8.50 27.08
CA GLY A 91 -7.07 9.13 28.33
C GLY A 91 -6.19 10.37 28.19
N LYS A 92 -5.43 10.50 27.10
CA LYS A 92 -4.52 11.65 26.84
C LYS A 92 -4.82 12.39 25.54
N ASP A 93 -5.80 11.94 24.78
CA ASP A 93 -6.18 12.56 23.53
C ASP A 93 -7.01 13.83 23.77
N THR A 94 -7.06 14.66 22.75
CA THR A 94 -7.98 15.78 22.65
C THR A 94 -9.00 15.48 21.56
N PHE A 95 -10.16 16.12 21.60
CA PHE A 95 -11.16 15.95 20.54
C PHE A 95 -10.57 16.26 19.15
N LYS A 96 -9.72 17.28 19.06
CA LYS A 96 -9.01 17.61 17.82
C LYS A 96 -8.09 16.48 17.34
N SER A 97 -7.32 15.85 18.25
CA SER A 97 -6.44 14.73 17.88
C SER A 97 -7.24 13.50 17.46
N ILE A 98 -8.40 13.27 18.07
CA ILE A 98 -9.33 12.20 17.69
C ILE A 98 -9.90 12.46 16.29
N LEU A 99 -10.35 13.67 15.99
CA LEU A 99 -10.82 14.04 14.65
C LEU A 99 -9.73 13.87 13.60
N PHE A 100 -8.50 14.25 13.91
CA PHE A 100 -7.36 14.05 13.03
C PHE A 100 -7.09 12.57 12.77
N ASN A 101 -7.10 11.74 13.82
CA ASN A 101 -6.97 10.28 13.69
C ASN A 101 -8.08 9.69 12.80
N LEU A 102 -9.33 10.06 13.05
CA LEU A 102 -10.47 9.59 12.25
C LEU A 102 -10.38 10.04 10.80
N GLU A 103 -9.91 11.27 10.53
CA GLU A 103 -9.73 11.78 9.17
C GLU A 103 -8.65 10.99 8.42
N VAL A 104 -7.50 10.71 9.05
CA VAL A 104 -6.44 9.89 8.46
C VAL A 104 -6.93 8.46 8.23
N THR A 105 -7.57 7.86 9.24
CA THR A 105 -8.09 6.48 9.15
C THR A 105 -9.13 6.35 8.05
N LYS A 106 -10.04 7.29 7.93
CA LYS A 106 -11.06 7.35 6.89
C LYS A 106 -10.43 7.37 5.47
N ARG A 107 -9.36 8.12 5.26
CA ARG A 107 -8.66 8.17 3.96
C ARG A 107 -7.92 6.88 3.64
N ILE A 108 -7.39 6.22 4.66
CA ILE A 108 -6.68 4.93 4.50
C ILE A 108 -7.68 3.81 4.22
N SER A 109 -8.75 3.72 4.97
CA SER A 109 -9.66 2.58 4.98
C SER A 109 -10.90 2.77 4.10
N GLY A 110 -11.28 4.01 3.81
CA GLY A 110 -12.60 4.39 3.30
C GLY A 110 -13.57 4.71 4.44
N ASP A 111 -13.38 4.11 5.62
CA ASP A 111 -14.24 4.26 6.78
C ASP A 111 -13.42 4.52 8.05
N ALA A 112 -13.96 5.30 8.96
CA ALA A 112 -13.45 5.45 10.31
C ALA A 112 -14.59 5.36 11.31
N TYR A 113 -14.33 4.70 12.42
CA TYR A 113 -15.31 4.43 13.46
C TYR A 113 -14.82 4.93 14.82
N ALA A 114 -15.74 5.49 15.61
CA ALA A 114 -15.49 5.75 17.00
C ALA A 114 -16.73 5.39 17.82
N GLU A 115 -16.53 4.78 19.00
CA GLU A 115 -17.56 4.49 19.96
C GLU A 115 -17.94 5.78 20.68
N ILE A 116 -19.23 6.10 20.69
CA ILE A 116 -19.83 7.21 21.42
C ILE A 116 -20.13 6.73 22.83
N ILE A 117 -19.46 7.30 23.83
CA ILE A 117 -19.65 6.97 25.24
C ILE A 117 -20.48 8.08 25.88
N ILE A 118 -21.69 7.74 26.30
CA ILE A 118 -22.68 8.65 26.87
C ILE A 118 -22.87 8.32 28.35
N ASP A 119 -23.07 9.35 29.18
CA ASP A 119 -23.54 9.18 30.54
C ASP A 119 -24.96 8.65 30.52
N LYS A 120 -25.24 7.58 31.27
CA LYS A 120 -26.55 6.94 31.32
C LYS A 120 -27.59 7.76 32.10
N GLU A 121 -27.13 8.61 33.01
CA GLU A 121 -28.03 9.42 33.88
C GLU A 121 -28.37 10.75 33.21
N THR A 122 -27.37 11.42 32.62
CA THR A 122 -27.54 12.75 32.03
C THR A 122 -27.80 12.74 30.55
N GLY A 123 -27.43 11.64 29.86
CA GLY A 123 -27.48 11.54 28.40
C GLY A 123 -26.39 12.39 27.69
N GLU A 124 -25.46 12.98 28.43
CA GLU A 124 -24.40 13.81 27.88
C GLU A 124 -23.24 12.98 27.34
N LEU A 125 -22.57 13.50 26.30
CA LEU A 125 -21.39 12.88 25.72
C LEU A 125 -20.20 12.97 26.68
N ILE A 126 -19.71 11.81 27.15
CA ILE A 126 -18.53 11.73 28.03
C ILE A 126 -17.25 11.61 27.21
N ASN A 127 -17.26 10.71 26.21
CA ASN A 127 -16.04 10.38 25.47
C ASN A 127 -16.32 9.86 24.08
N LEU A 128 -15.30 9.96 23.23
CA LEU A 128 -15.31 9.40 21.87
C LEU A 128 -14.06 8.54 21.71
N LYS A 129 -14.24 7.23 21.55
CA LYS A 129 -13.15 6.26 21.47
C LYS A 129 -12.99 5.74 20.04
N PRO A 130 -11.89 6.07 19.32
CA PRO A 130 -11.61 5.51 18.01
C PRO A 130 -11.54 3.99 18.05
N LEU A 131 -12.10 3.35 17.01
CA LEU A 131 -12.11 1.90 16.82
C LEU A 131 -11.35 1.52 15.55
N ASP A 132 -10.82 0.31 15.54
CA ASP A 132 -10.11 -0.22 14.38
C ASP A 132 -11.12 -0.65 13.29
N PRO A 133 -11.05 -0.09 12.07
CA PRO A 133 -11.97 -0.43 10.98
C PRO A 133 -11.99 -1.91 10.60
N SER A 134 -10.88 -2.63 10.77
CA SER A 134 -10.82 -4.06 10.46
C SER A 134 -11.59 -4.94 11.46
N SER A 135 -11.91 -4.40 12.65
CA SER A 135 -12.66 -5.11 13.66
C SER A 135 -14.17 -4.86 13.59
N ILE A 136 -14.61 -3.87 12.82
CA ILE A 136 -16.01 -3.47 12.74
C ILE A 136 -16.66 -4.10 11.51
N VAL A 137 -17.80 -4.73 11.74
CA VAL A 137 -18.67 -5.31 10.71
C VAL A 137 -19.98 -4.54 10.69
N ILE A 138 -20.41 -4.11 9.53
CA ILE A 138 -21.69 -3.43 9.32
C ILE A 138 -22.73 -4.48 8.96
N ILE A 139 -23.82 -4.53 9.72
CA ILE A 139 -24.95 -5.42 9.47
C ILE A 139 -26.13 -4.58 8.94
N VAL A 140 -26.60 -4.97 7.77
CA VAL A 140 -27.75 -4.33 7.13
C VAL A 140 -28.92 -5.31 6.98
N ASP A 141 -30.12 -4.79 6.82
CA ASP A 141 -31.32 -5.58 6.57
C ASP A 141 -31.47 -5.93 5.06
N GLU A 142 -32.53 -6.62 4.71
CA GLU A 142 -32.87 -6.99 3.31
C GLU A 142 -33.01 -5.78 2.39
N LYS A 143 -33.28 -4.59 2.91
CA LYS A 143 -33.44 -3.35 2.15
C LYS A 143 -32.15 -2.56 2.03
N GLY A 144 -31.04 -3.09 2.56
CA GLY A 144 -29.76 -2.39 2.60
C GLY A 144 -29.66 -1.31 3.69
N MET A 145 -30.62 -1.27 4.65
CA MET A 145 -30.60 -0.29 5.74
C MET A 145 -29.73 -0.79 6.90
N LEU A 146 -28.96 0.11 7.46
CA LEU A 146 -28.10 -0.18 8.61
C LEU A 146 -28.93 -0.65 9.81
N LYS A 147 -28.65 -1.86 10.27
CA LYS A 147 -29.31 -2.47 11.43
C LYS A 147 -28.49 -2.30 12.70
N ARG A 148 -27.21 -2.64 12.64
CA ARG A 148 -26.27 -2.56 13.78
C ARG A 148 -24.82 -2.63 13.31
N TYR A 149 -23.90 -2.31 14.21
CA TYR A 149 -22.46 -2.59 14.06
C TYR A 149 -22.05 -3.70 15.01
N GLU A 150 -21.14 -4.54 14.59
CA GLU A 150 -20.55 -5.59 15.42
C GLU A 150 -19.04 -5.44 15.46
N GLN A 151 -18.48 -5.43 16.67
CA GLN A 151 -17.04 -5.55 16.84
C GLN A 151 -16.68 -7.01 16.96
N ARG A 152 -15.73 -7.47 16.12
CA ARG A 152 -15.27 -8.86 16.07
C ARG A 152 -13.77 -8.95 16.30
N THR A 153 -13.29 -10.10 16.78
CA THR A 153 -11.86 -10.36 16.95
C THR A 153 -11.17 -10.43 15.60
N LYS A 154 -9.91 -9.96 15.54
CA LYS A 154 -9.10 -9.99 14.31
C LYS A 154 -8.44 -11.35 14.05
N LEU A 155 -8.26 -12.18 15.08
CA LEU A 155 -7.53 -13.45 15.05
C LEU A 155 -8.52 -14.63 15.04
N GLY A 156 -8.35 -15.51 14.05
CA GLY A 156 -9.09 -16.75 13.96
C GLY A 156 -10.55 -16.57 13.50
N ASN A 157 -11.44 -17.32 14.09
CA ASN A 157 -12.88 -17.22 13.85
C ASN A 157 -13.35 -15.86 14.35
N MET A 158 -13.72 -14.95 13.46
CA MET A 158 -14.25 -13.60 13.75
C MET A 158 -15.38 -13.63 14.81
N THR A 159 -15.01 -13.90 16.06
CA THR A 159 -15.96 -14.02 17.16
C THR A 159 -16.46 -12.64 17.51
N ARG A 160 -17.79 -12.49 17.62
CA ARG A 160 -18.45 -11.27 18.06
C ARG A 160 -18.03 -10.93 19.50
N VAL A 161 -17.48 -9.74 19.69
CA VAL A 161 -17.07 -9.22 21.01
C VAL A 161 -18.12 -8.28 21.56
N LYS A 162 -18.61 -7.34 20.73
CA LYS A 162 -19.55 -6.30 21.14
C LYS A 162 -20.49 -5.94 20.00
N VAL A 163 -21.73 -5.63 20.34
CA VAL A 163 -22.74 -5.12 19.41
C VAL A 163 -23.04 -3.67 19.77
N PHE A 164 -23.13 -2.84 18.75
CA PHE A 164 -23.45 -1.43 18.87
C PHE A 164 -24.70 -1.09 18.06
N GLN A 165 -25.55 -0.27 18.60
CA GLN A 165 -26.63 0.34 17.86
C GLN A 165 -26.09 1.45 16.93
N PRO A 166 -26.83 1.84 15.87
CA PRO A 166 -26.38 2.88 14.94
C PRO A 166 -26.04 4.21 15.61
N ASN A 167 -26.69 4.56 16.71
CA ASN A 167 -26.47 5.78 17.48
C ASN A 167 -25.30 5.71 18.48
N GLU A 168 -24.70 4.54 18.66
CA GLU A 168 -23.56 4.33 19.56
C GLU A 168 -22.20 4.41 18.81
N ILE A 169 -22.25 4.51 17.48
CA ILE A 169 -21.04 4.59 16.63
C ILE A 169 -21.06 5.88 15.84
N PHE A 170 -19.97 6.63 15.95
CA PHE A 170 -19.66 7.73 15.07
C PHE A 170 -18.91 7.17 13.86
N HIS A 171 -19.60 7.08 12.72
CA HIS A 171 -19.08 6.50 11.47
C HIS A 171 -18.84 7.60 10.44
N LEU A 172 -17.61 7.73 9.99
CA LEU A 172 -17.19 8.63 8.91
C LEU A 172 -16.83 7.81 7.66
N CYS A 173 -17.52 8.08 6.55
CA CYS A 173 -17.25 7.48 5.25
C CYS A 173 -16.49 8.46 4.34
N HIS A 174 -15.58 7.93 3.52
CA HIS A 174 -14.87 8.68 2.50
C HIS A 174 -15.27 8.21 1.10
N ASN A 175 -15.58 9.16 0.21
CA ASN A 175 -15.96 8.87 -1.19
C ASN A 175 -17.03 7.77 -1.35
N ARG A 176 -18.01 7.77 -0.44
CA ARG A 176 -19.13 6.85 -0.52
C ARG A 176 -20.08 7.31 -1.64
N LEU A 177 -20.24 6.49 -2.65
CA LEU A 177 -21.06 6.77 -3.83
C LEU A 177 -22.19 5.73 -3.96
N ALA A 178 -23.30 6.15 -4.59
CA ALA A 178 -24.47 5.31 -4.82
C ALA A 178 -24.96 4.61 -3.54
N ASP A 179 -25.18 3.31 -3.59
CA ASP A 179 -25.69 2.45 -2.53
C ASP A 179 -24.57 1.74 -1.73
N GLN A 180 -23.32 2.16 -1.92
CA GLN A 180 -22.19 1.56 -1.20
C GLN A 180 -22.34 1.72 0.31
N ILE A 181 -22.10 0.64 1.04
CA ILE A 181 -22.12 0.66 2.51
C ILE A 181 -20.80 1.20 3.07
N HIS A 182 -19.68 0.77 2.47
CA HIS A 182 -18.35 1.25 2.82
C HIS A 182 -17.91 2.43 1.96
N GLY A 183 -17.08 3.29 2.53
CA GLY A 183 -16.35 4.29 1.77
C GLY A 183 -15.20 3.68 0.96
N ILE A 184 -14.64 4.48 0.07
CA ILE A 184 -13.52 4.09 -0.81
C ILE A 184 -12.25 4.73 -0.28
N SER A 185 -11.22 3.92 -0.08
CA SER A 185 -9.87 4.38 0.29
C SER A 185 -9.25 5.23 -0.82
N ASP A 186 -8.57 6.32 -0.46
CA ASP A 186 -7.73 7.10 -1.39
C ASP A 186 -6.60 6.22 -1.99
N ILE A 187 -6.12 5.23 -1.23
CA ILE A 187 -5.01 4.35 -1.61
C ILE A 187 -5.43 3.37 -2.72
N LYS A 188 -6.71 2.96 -2.76
CA LYS A 188 -7.20 1.99 -3.75
C LYS A 188 -6.91 2.44 -5.18
N ALA A 189 -7.14 3.72 -5.49
CA ALA A 189 -6.88 4.28 -6.81
C ALA A 189 -5.37 4.41 -7.13
N LEU A 190 -4.55 4.52 -6.09
CA LEU A 190 -3.10 4.70 -6.20
C LEU A 190 -2.34 3.38 -6.28
N GLU A 191 -2.95 2.26 -5.93
CA GLU A 191 -2.28 0.96 -5.77
C GLU A 191 -1.41 0.59 -6.96
N LYS A 192 -1.94 0.70 -8.18
CA LYS A 192 -1.19 0.37 -9.40
C LYS A 192 0.04 1.26 -9.59
N ILE A 193 -0.10 2.55 -9.28
CA ILE A 193 0.98 3.53 -9.42
C ILE A 193 2.08 3.21 -8.41
N LEU A 194 1.71 2.89 -7.16
CA LEU A 194 2.65 2.54 -6.09
C LEU A 194 3.43 1.25 -6.40
N LEU A 195 2.74 0.24 -6.94
CA LEU A 195 3.40 -1.01 -7.36
C LEU A 195 4.37 -0.76 -8.52
N ALA A 196 3.96 -0.02 -9.54
CA ALA A 196 4.83 0.31 -10.68
C ALA A 196 6.05 1.15 -10.25
N GLU A 197 5.89 2.03 -9.26
CA GLU A 197 7.01 2.80 -8.71
C GLU A 197 8.00 1.91 -7.97
N ALA A 198 7.52 0.98 -7.14
CA ALA A 198 8.35 0.03 -6.41
C ALA A 198 9.14 -0.88 -7.37
N GLU A 199 8.50 -1.44 -8.39
CA GLU A 199 9.15 -2.24 -9.44
C GLU A 199 10.21 -1.44 -10.20
N SER A 200 9.87 -0.20 -10.61
CA SER A 200 10.81 0.69 -11.31
C SER A 200 12.03 1.02 -10.46
N PHE A 201 11.85 1.17 -9.14
CA PHE A 201 12.96 1.42 -8.23
C PHE A 201 13.94 0.23 -8.16
N ASP A 202 13.39 -0.98 -8.08
CA ASP A 202 14.21 -2.20 -8.06
C ASP A 202 14.96 -2.42 -9.38
N ASP A 203 14.34 -2.11 -10.51
CA ASP A 203 14.97 -2.22 -11.81
C ASP A 203 16.08 -1.17 -12.01
N VAL A 204 15.84 0.07 -11.57
CA VAL A 204 16.90 1.11 -11.56
C VAL A 204 18.07 0.67 -10.70
N LYS A 205 17.82 0.10 -9.53
CA LYS A 205 18.88 -0.42 -8.67
C LYS A 205 19.71 -1.51 -9.35
N LYS A 206 19.06 -2.46 -10.05
CA LYS A 206 19.76 -3.51 -10.82
C LYS A 206 20.61 -2.90 -11.94
N ILE A 207 20.08 -1.90 -12.65
CA ILE A 207 20.79 -1.22 -13.73
C ILE A 207 21.98 -0.44 -13.19
N MET A 208 21.82 0.30 -12.09
CA MET A 208 22.93 1.00 -11.43
C MET A 208 24.03 0.03 -10.98
N HIS A 209 23.66 -1.14 -10.45
CA HIS A 209 24.65 -2.18 -10.13
C HIS A 209 25.38 -2.71 -11.36
N ARG A 210 24.69 -2.88 -12.49
CA ARG A 210 25.32 -3.28 -13.77
C ARG A 210 26.22 -2.19 -14.33
N GLN A 211 25.84 -0.93 -14.24
CA GLN A 211 26.68 0.19 -14.68
C GLN A 211 27.92 0.37 -13.79
N ALA A 212 27.77 0.20 -12.47
CA ALA A 212 28.91 0.25 -11.54
C ALA A 212 29.86 -0.95 -11.70
N ARG A 213 29.34 -2.08 -12.19
CA ARG A 213 30.12 -3.29 -12.47
C ARG A 213 29.70 -3.85 -13.83
N PRO A 214 30.19 -3.26 -14.95
CA PRO A 214 29.82 -3.70 -16.27
C PRO A 214 30.22 -5.15 -16.50
N MET A 215 29.38 -5.87 -17.23
CA MET A 215 29.72 -7.21 -17.68
C MET A 215 30.77 -7.07 -18.78
N ILE A 216 31.95 -7.60 -18.54
CA ILE A 216 33.04 -7.65 -19.55
C ILE A 216 33.04 -9.06 -20.11
N LEU A 217 32.90 -9.16 -21.43
CA LEU A 217 33.03 -10.41 -22.15
C LEU A 217 34.50 -10.57 -22.59
N TRP A 218 35.20 -11.49 -21.92
CA TRP A 218 36.59 -11.81 -22.29
C TRP A 218 36.61 -12.93 -23.34
N LYS A 219 37.21 -12.69 -24.46
CA LYS A 219 37.39 -13.68 -25.51
C LYS A 219 38.84 -14.16 -25.46
N LEU A 220 39.04 -15.39 -25.04
CA LEU A 220 40.36 -16.04 -24.95
C LEU A 220 40.51 -17.02 -26.11
N LYS A 221 41.66 -16.97 -26.82
CA LYS A 221 41.96 -17.91 -27.89
C LYS A 221 42.62 -19.22 -27.38
N THR A 222 42.16 -19.73 -26.25
CA THR A 222 42.68 -20.96 -25.66
C THR A 222 41.53 -21.80 -25.09
N ASP A 223 41.64 -23.12 -25.27
CA ASP A 223 40.73 -24.09 -24.69
C ASP A 223 41.34 -24.74 -23.43
N ASP A 224 42.53 -24.33 -23.01
CA ASP A 224 43.18 -24.86 -21.81
C ASP A 224 42.53 -24.33 -20.55
N GLN A 225 41.87 -25.25 -19.81
CA GLN A 225 41.12 -24.99 -18.59
C GLN A 225 41.99 -24.35 -17.49
N THR A 226 43.27 -24.72 -17.42
CA THR A 226 44.21 -24.22 -16.42
C THR A 226 44.55 -22.76 -16.66
N THR A 227 44.76 -22.40 -17.90
CA THR A 227 45.04 -21.03 -18.34
C THR A 227 43.84 -20.14 -18.11
N ILE A 228 42.60 -20.62 -18.43
CA ILE A 228 41.35 -19.93 -18.21
C ILE A 228 41.13 -19.67 -16.70
N SER A 229 41.32 -20.69 -15.85
CA SER A 229 41.15 -20.56 -14.39
C SER A 229 42.13 -19.57 -13.77
N ASN A 230 43.40 -19.59 -14.20
CA ASN A 230 44.41 -18.65 -13.74
C ASN A 230 44.08 -17.21 -14.15
N PHE A 231 43.54 -17.01 -15.36
CA PHE A 231 43.11 -15.70 -15.84
C PHE A 231 41.91 -15.16 -15.05
N ILE A 232 40.90 -16.00 -14.78
CA ILE A 232 39.76 -15.64 -13.95
C ILE A 232 40.22 -15.21 -12.55
N GLY A 233 41.12 -15.98 -11.90
CA GLY A 233 41.65 -15.66 -10.59
C GLY A 233 42.36 -14.32 -10.52
N LYS A 234 43.17 -13.96 -11.57
CA LYS A 234 43.84 -12.66 -11.66
C LYS A 234 42.83 -11.51 -11.83
N ILE A 235 41.80 -11.68 -12.69
CA ILE A 235 40.73 -10.67 -12.85
C ILE A 235 39.96 -10.46 -11.55
N GLU A 236 39.62 -11.52 -10.83
CA GLU A 236 38.93 -11.42 -9.56
C GLU A 236 39.76 -10.70 -8.50
N GLN A 237 41.07 -10.96 -8.43
CA GLN A 237 41.98 -10.24 -7.56
C GLN A 237 42.08 -8.75 -7.92
N ALA A 238 42.32 -8.40 -9.20
CA ALA A 238 42.37 -7.02 -9.64
C ALA A 238 41.04 -6.27 -9.32
N ARG A 239 39.92 -6.88 -9.56
CA ARG A 239 38.59 -6.32 -9.22
C ARG A 239 38.37 -6.12 -7.72
N LYS A 240 38.88 -7.03 -6.88
CA LYS A 240 38.71 -6.97 -5.43
C LYS A 240 39.53 -5.84 -4.82
N TYR A 241 40.73 -5.60 -5.32
CA TYR A 241 41.66 -4.60 -4.80
C TYR A 241 41.64 -3.27 -5.59
N GLY A 242 40.89 -3.20 -6.69
CA GLY A 242 40.84 -2.01 -7.56
C GLY A 242 42.19 -1.72 -8.26
N GLU A 243 42.98 -2.77 -8.47
CA GLU A 243 44.28 -2.68 -9.12
C GLU A 243 44.17 -2.77 -10.64
N ASP A 244 45.07 -2.08 -11.33
CA ASP A 244 45.15 -2.15 -12.79
C ASP A 244 45.77 -3.49 -13.23
N MET A 245 45.21 -4.07 -14.28
CA MET A 245 45.67 -5.33 -14.83
C MET A 245 46.48 -5.05 -16.08
N PHE A 246 47.76 -5.39 -16.08
CA PHE A 246 48.64 -5.28 -17.24
C PHE A 246 48.66 -6.61 -18.01
N ILE A 247 48.28 -6.56 -19.28
CA ILE A 247 48.26 -7.69 -20.20
C ILE A 247 49.25 -7.42 -21.33
N PRO A 248 50.10 -8.38 -21.69
CA PRO A 248 50.98 -8.22 -22.87
C PRO A 248 50.14 -7.93 -24.12
N ASP A 249 50.57 -6.93 -24.87
CA ASP A 249 49.93 -6.54 -26.13
C ASP A 249 50.34 -7.53 -27.22
N ASP A 250 49.66 -8.65 -27.26
CA ASP A 250 49.73 -9.62 -28.33
C ASP A 250 48.42 -9.49 -29.11
N GLU A 251 48.50 -8.89 -30.31
CA GLU A 251 47.33 -8.51 -31.14
C GLU A 251 46.31 -9.63 -31.35
N ASP A 252 46.71 -10.86 -31.03
CA ASP A 252 45.89 -12.05 -31.30
C ASP A 252 45.40 -12.80 -30.05
N ALA A 253 45.80 -12.43 -28.81
CA ALA A 253 45.60 -13.30 -27.65
C ALA A 253 44.35 -13.05 -26.86
N ILE A 254 43.95 -11.80 -26.63
CA ILE A 254 42.83 -11.44 -25.74
C ILE A 254 42.09 -10.24 -26.32
N SER A 255 40.77 -10.36 -26.46
CA SER A 255 39.89 -9.22 -26.73
C SER A 255 38.80 -9.13 -25.69
N HIS A 256 38.37 -7.92 -25.36
CA HIS A 256 37.27 -7.68 -24.44
C HIS A 256 36.19 -6.83 -25.09
N GLU A 257 34.99 -7.04 -24.70
CA GLU A 257 33.84 -6.26 -25.12
C GLU A 257 33.03 -5.86 -23.88
N ILE A 258 32.77 -4.58 -23.73
CA ILE A 258 31.96 -4.08 -22.64
C ILE A 258 30.51 -4.05 -23.12
N VAL A 259 29.65 -4.80 -22.48
CA VAL A 259 28.22 -4.76 -22.75
C VAL A 259 27.60 -3.56 -22.00
N GLU A 260 27.49 -2.45 -22.71
CA GLU A 260 26.83 -1.24 -22.15
C GLU A 260 25.34 -1.32 -22.34
N VAL A 261 24.59 -1.09 -21.23
CA VAL A 261 23.13 -0.94 -21.24
C VAL A 261 22.81 0.53 -21.03
N ASN A 262 22.66 1.28 -22.13
CA ASN A 262 22.34 2.70 -22.05
C ASN A 262 20.82 2.93 -22.01
N VAL A 263 20.21 2.75 -20.84
CA VAL A 263 18.75 2.91 -20.59
C VAL A 263 18.46 4.04 -19.61
N SER A 264 19.46 4.78 -19.17
CA SER A 264 19.35 5.73 -18.06
C SER A 264 18.33 6.85 -18.30
N GLN A 265 18.27 7.40 -19.50
CA GLN A 265 17.36 8.50 -19.81
C GLN A 265 15.90 8.05 -19.83
N ILE A 266 15.59 6.92 -20.47
CA ILE A 266 14.23 6.37 -20.56
C ILE A 266 13.68 6.06 -19.15
N ILE A 267 14.51 5.52 -18.27
CA ILE A 267 14.13 5.19 -16.90
C ILE A 267 13.84 6.45 -16.10
N MET A 268 14.64 7.50 -16.22
CA MET A 268 14.42 8.76 -15.53
C MET A 268 13.13 9.44 -15.99
N GLU A 269 12.84 9.44 -17.29
CA GLU A 269 11.58 9.97 -17.83
C GLU A 269 10.38 9.15 -17.36
N TRP A 270 10.49 7.82 -17.36
CA TRP A 270 9.46 6.92 -16.84
C TRP A 270 9.16 7.18 -15.35
N ARG A 271 10.18 7.24 -14.50
CA ARG A 271 10.00 7.54 -13.06
C ARG A 271 9.38 8.90 -12.83
N ASN A 272 9.80 9.92 -13.56
CA ASN A 272 9.20 11.25 -13.46
C ASN A 272 7.71 11.22 -13.86
N ASN A 273 7.35 10.46 -14.88
CA ASN A 273 5.96 10.29 -15.31
C ASN A 273 5.11 9.59 -14.24
N ILE A 274 5.60 8.50 -13.65
CA ILE A 274 4.91 7.79 -12.55
C ILE A 274 4.72 8.73 -11.37
N ARG A 275 5.76 9.47 -10.96
CA ARG A 275 5.70 10.42 -9.84
C ARG A 275 4.69 11.54 -10.11
N ASN A 276 4.67 12.08 -11.31
CA ASN A 276 3.70 13.12 -11.68
C ASN A 276 2.25 12.58 -11.65
N LYS A 277 2.01 11.38 -12.17
CA LYS A 277 0.72 10.70 -12.08
C LYS A 277 0.31 10.46 -10.62
N TYR A 278 1.25 10.09 -9.76
CA TYR A 278 1.00 9.91 -8.33
C TYR A 278 0.51 11.22 -7.69
N TYR A 279 1.23 12.33 -7.86
CA TYR A 279 0.83 13.62 -7.28
C TYR A 279 -0.51 14.11 -7.82
N GLN A 280 -0.75 13.97 -9.13
CA GLN A 280 -2.05 14.31 -9.74
C GLN A 280 -3.18 13.46 -9.15
N ALA A 281 -2.98 12.15 -8.99
CA ALA A 281 -3.98 11.24 -8.44
C ALA A 281 -4.24 11.47 -6.95
N VAL A 282 -3.22 11.88 -6.19
CA VAL A 282 -3.38 12.31 -4.79
C VAL A 282 -4.08 13.66 -4.69
N GLY A 283 -4.03 14.51 -5.74
CA GLY A 283 -4.62 15.86 -5.74
C GLY A 283 -3.72 16.88 -5.06
N LEU A 284 -2.42 16.74 -5.23
CA LEU A 284 -1.38 17.66 -4.77
C LEU A 284 -0.70 18.34 -5.94
#